data_ff565536f936730acdde8350a8478f2d
#
_entry.id   ff565536f936730acdde8350a8478f2d
#
_cell.length_a   1.000
_cell.length_b   1.000
_cell.length_c   1.000
_cell.angle_alpha   90.00
_cell.angle_beta   90.00
_cell.angle_gamma   90.00
#
_symmetry.space_group_name_H-M   'P 1'
#
loop_
_entity.id
_entity.type
_entity.pdbx_description
1 polymer ?
#
loop_
_entity_poly.entity_id
_entity_poly.type
_entity_poly.pdbx_seq_one_letter_code
_entity_poly.pdbx_strand_id
1 'polypeptide(L)'
;MFDKILAFETALAEFTGAPRAIMTDCCTHAIELCLRHDQIRNCTFTPYTYLSIPMTMHKLGIRYEYYPDSLPHRQQWTGEYKFELTRIWDSARRLESNMYRVGQMQCVSFGQDKPLAIGRGGAILLDDETAYQALLRMRYDGRDLTVSPWVEQTEFRVGYHYRPTIEEAQRGLELLKDYISQPPRQVPYPDCRQIRIVE
;
A
#
# COMPACT_ATOMS: atom_id res chain seq x y z
N MET A 1 21.02 9.91 2.56
CA MET A 1 19.67 10.45 2.87
C MET A 1 18.59 9.36 2.84
N PHE A 2 18.59 8.45 1.86
CA PHE A 2 17.59 7.40 1.74
C PHE A 2 17.88 6.12 2.55
N ASP A 3 19.03 6.03 3.21
CA ASP A 3 19.50 4.82 3.92
C ASP A 3 18.53 4.35 5.01
N LYS A 4 17.84 5.28 5.69
CA LYS A 4 16.85 4.94 6.71
C LYS A 4 15.56 4.37 6.12
N ILE A 5 15.13 4.90 4.97
CA ILE A 5 13.97 4.40 4.25
C ILE A 5 14.25 2.98 3.74
N LEU A 6 15.39 2.79 3.08
CA LEU A 6 15.83 1.48 2.60
C LEU A 6 15.97 0.47 3.74
N ALA A 7 16.53 0.89 4.88
CA ALA A 7 16.68 0.01 6.05
C ALA A 7 15.33 -0.45 6.60
N PHE A 8 14.33 0.45 6.67
CA PHE A 8 12.98 0.07 7.08
C PHE A 8 12.31 -0.84 6.05
N GLU A 9 12.44 -0.54 4.76
CA GLU A 9 11.92 -1.38 3.67
C GLU A 9 12.51 -2.79 3.72
N THR A 10 13.82 -2.92 3.96
CA THR A 10 14.49 -4.21 4.13
C THR A 10 13.98 -4.97 5.34
N ALA A 11 13.90 -4.33 6.51
CA ALA A 11 13.42 -4.96 7.73
C ALA A 11 11.94 -5.39 7.62
N LEU A 12 11.11 -4.57 6.96
CA LEU A 12 9.70 -4.89 6.72
C LEU A 12 9.55 -6.08 5.76
N ALA A 13 10.35 -6.12 4.70
CA ALA A 13 10.39 -7.23 3.76
C ALA A 13 10.78 -8.54 4.47
N GLU A 14 11.86 -8.52 5.26
CA GLU A 14 12.29 -9.66 6.07
C GLU A 14 11.21 -10.12 7.05
N PHE A 15 10.58 -9.20 7.78
CA PHE A 15 9.53 -9.53 8.73
C PHE A 15 8.32 -10.19 8.07
N THR A 16 7.87 -9.65 6.93
CA THR A 16 6.67 -10.12 6.22
C THR A 16 6.92 -11.30 5.31
N GLY A 17 8.18 -11.68 5.07
CA GLY A 17 8.59 -12.71 4.12
C GLY A 17 8.44 -12.27 2.65
N ALA A 18 8.31 -10.98 2.39
CA ALA A 18 8.29 -10.45 1.04
C ALA A 18 9.73 -10.28 0.50
N PRO A 19 10.00 -10.56 -0.79
CA PRO A 19 11.30 -10.28 -1.39
C PRO A 19 11.66 -8.78 -1.41
N ARG A 20 10.65 -7.92 -1.52
CA ARG A 20 10.80 -6.46 -1.58
C ARG A 20 9.70 -5.74 -0.82
N ALA A 21 10.02 -4.58 -0.29
CA ALA A 21 9.05 -3.62 0.22
C ALA A 21 9.34 -2.21 -0.30
N ILE A 22 8.31 -1.41 -0.53
CA ILE A 22 8.40 0.00 -0.94
C ILE A 22 7.56 0.82 0.03
N MET A 23 8.19 1.64 0.86
CA MET A 23 7.47 2.53 1.77
C MET A 23 6.89 3.73 1.02
N THR A 24 5.68 4.13 1.35
CA THR A 24 4.98 5.32 0.85
C THR A 24 4.51 6.21 2.01
N ASP A 25 4.11 7.44 1.70
CA ASP A 25 3.57 8.38 2.69
C ASP A 25 2.22 7.95 3.28
N CYS A 26 1.47 7.07 2.61
CA CYS A 26 0.27 6.42 3.14
C CYS A 26 -0.12 5.17 2.33
N CYS A 27 -0.92 4.27 2.92
CA CYS A 27 -1.41 3.07 2.25
C CYS A 27 -2.32 3.39 1.04
N THR A 28 -3.09 4.46 1.09
CA THR A 28 -3.92 4.89 -0.05
C THR A 28 -3.06 5.14 -1.28
N HIS A 29 -1.92 5.81 -1.13
CA HIS A 29 -0.99 6.04 -2.22
C HIS A 29 -0.24 4.77 -2.64
N ALA A 30 0.04 3.85 -1.71
CA ALA A 30 0.56 2.53 -2.07
C ALA A 30 -0.39 1.78 -3.01
N ILE A 31 -1.69 1.75 -2.68
CA ILE A 31 -2.74 1.15 -3.51
C ILE A 31 -2.86 1.89 -4.85
N GLU A 32 -2.88 3.22 -4.84
CA GLU A 32 -2.95 4.03 -6.05
C GLU A 32 -1.78 3.72 -7.02
N LEU A 33 -0.56 3.65 -6.50
CA LEU A 33 0.62 3.31 -7.31
C LEU A 33 0.50 1.94 -7.96
N CYS A 34 0.02 0.92 -7.21
CA CYS A 34 -0.22 -0.41 -7.75
C CYS A 34 -1.28 -0.42 -8.85
N LEU A 35 -2.42 0.26 -8.62
CA LEU A 35 -3.51 0.38 -9.61
C LEU A 35 -3.04 1.06 -10.90
N ARG A 36 -2.23 2.11 -10.78
CA ARG A 36 -1.64 2.82 -11.93
C ARG A 36 -0.62 1.96 -12.67
N HIS A 37 0.27 1.29 -11.93
CA HIS A 37 1.31 0.44 -12.51
C HIS A 37 0.69 -0.68 -13.35
N ASP A 38 -0.28 -1.40 -12.81
CA ASP A 38 -0.97 -2.50 -13.49
C ASP A 38 -2.07 -2.00 -14.47
N GLN A 39 -2.22 -0.67 -14.63
CA GLN A 39 -3.19 -0.02 -15.54
C GLN A 39 -4.62 -0.54 -15.36
N ILE A 40 -5.02 -0.75 -14.10
CA ILE A 40 -6.35 -1.28 -13.79
C ILE A 40 -7.43 -0.36 -14.30
N ARG A 41 -8.44 -0.92 -14.97
CA ARG A 41 -9.60 -0.20 -15.54
C ARG A 41 -10.91 -0.57 -14.86
N ASN A 42 -10.95 -1.75 -14.27
CA ASN A 42 -12.10 -2.24 -13.51
C ASN A 42 -11.64 -3.19 -12.40
N CYS A 43 -12.38 -3.24 -11.31
CA CYS A 43 -12.18 -4.19 -10.22
C CYS A 43 -13.44 -4.33 -9.37
N THR A 44 -13.46 -5.36 -8.54
CA THR A 44 -14.51 -5.58 -7.55
C THR A 44 -13.88 -5.68 -6.17
N PHE A 45 -14.48 -5.06 -5.15
CA PHE A 45 -13.97 -5.11 -3.78
C PHE A 45 -15.12 -4.97 -2.77
N THR A 46 -14.79 -5.09 -1.50
CA THR A 46 -15.77 -5.03 -0.43
C THR A 46 -16.34 -3.62 -0.26
N PRO A 47 -17.63 -3.48 0.04
CA PRO A 47 -18.21 -2.18 0.43
C PRO A 47 -17.71 -1.68 1.79
N TYR A 48 -17.21 -2.57 2.65
CA TYR A 48 -16.70 -2.24 3.98
C TYR A 48 -15.21 -1.92 3.94
N THR A 49 -14.87 -0.79 3.38
CA THR A 49 -13.49 -0.30 3.22
C THR A 49 -13.36 1.15 3.67
N TYR A 50 -12.12 1.61 3.78
CA TYR A 50 -11.89 3.02 4.08
C TYR A 50 -12.28 3.91 2.90
N LEU A 51 -12.90 5.06 3.20
CA LEU A 51 -13.45 5.98 2.19
C LEU A 51 -12.45 6.37 1.09
N SER A 52 -11.15 6.42 1.40
CA SER A 52 -10.13 6.75 0.39
C SER A 52 -10.09 5.78 -0.78
N ILE A 53 -10.60 4.55 -0.63
CA ILE A 53 -10.57 3.55 -1.71
C ILE A 53 -11.55 3.91 -2.83
N PRO A 54 -12.87 4.07 -2.60
CA PRO A 54 -13.76 4.54 -3.66
C PRO A 54 -13.34 5.92 -4.21
N MET A 55 -12.82 6.83 -3.37
CA MET A 55 -12.27 8.11 -3.86
C MET A 55 -11.08 7.92 -4.81
N THR A 56 -10.21 6.95 -4.53
CA THR A 56 -9.10 6.61 -5.44
C THR A 56 -9.62 6.05 -6.75
N MET A 57 -10.65 5.23 -6.75
CA MET A 57 -11.26 4.72 -7.98
C MET A 57 -11.82 5.87 -8.84
N HIS A 58 -12.55 6.82 -8.23
CA HIS A 58 -13.02 8.04 -8.92
C HIS A 58 -11.87 8.87 -9.49
N LYS A 59 -10.86 9.17 -8.66
CA LYS A 59 -9.66 9.91 -9.07
C LYS A 59 -8.96 9.29 -10.28
N LEU A 60 -8.96 7.95 -10.38
CA LEU A 60 -8.28 7.21 -11.44
C LEU A 60 -9.18 6.89 -12.65
N GLY A 61 -10.47 7.18 -12.57
CA GLY A 61 -11.44 6.79 -13.59
C GLY A 61 -11.60 5.26 -13.71
N ILE A 62 -11.38 4.54 -12.62
CA ILE A 62 -11.53 3.08 -12.56
C ILE A 62 -13.00 2.75 -12.29
N ARG A 63 -13.59 1.90 -13.14
CA ARG A 63 -14.92 1.35 -12.89
C ARG A 63 -14.81 0.28 -11.81
N TYR A 64 -15.72 0.31 -10.83
CA TYR A 64 -15.71 -0.68 -9.77
C TYR A 64 -17.13 -1.11 -9.39
N GLU A 65 -17.19 -2.31 -8.83
CA GLU A 65 -18.37 -2.88 -8.21
C GLU A 65 -18.05 -3.33 -6.79
N TYR A 66 -19.04 -3.33 -5.93
CA TYR A 66 -18.89 -3.92 -4.62
C TYR A 66 -19.28 -5.40 -4.62
N TYR A 67 -18.64 -6.20 -3.77
CA TYR A 67 -19.05 -7.58 -3.55
C TYR A 67 -20.54 -7.65 -3.21
N PRO A 68 -21.26 -8.65 -3.75
CA PRO A 68 -22.62 -8.92 -3.33
C PRO A 68 -22.65 -9.39 -1.86
N ASP A 69 -23.77 -9.10 -1.16
CA ASP A 69 -23.93 -9.45 0.26
C ASP A 69 -23.92 -10.96 0.53
N SER A 70 -24.11 -11.78 -0.51
CA SER A 70 -24.00 -13.24 -0.44
C SER A 70 -22.56 -13.75 -0.19
N LEU A 71 -21.54 -12.91 -0.44
CA LEU A 71 -20.17 -13.27 -0.13
C LEU A 71 -19.84 -12.91 1.33
N PRO A 72 -19.24 -13.83 2.10
CA PRO A 72 -18.87 -13.53 3.47
C PRO A 72 -17.86 -12.37 3.46
N HIS A 73 -18.16 -11.33 4.24
CA HIS A 73 -17.27 -10.17 4.42
C HIS A 73 -16.05 -10.57 5.27
N ARG A 74 -15.27 -11.55 4.77
CA ARG A 74 -14.11 -12.14 5.46
C ARG A 74 -13.09 -11.11 5.91
N GLN A 75 -13.04 -10.02 5.22
CA GLN A 75 -12.15 -8.90 5.47
C GLN A 75 -12.26 -8.30 6.88
N GLN A 76 -13.44 -8.26 7.46
CA GLN A 76 -13.62 -7.82 8.84
C GLN A 76 -12.84 -8.70 9.83
N TRP A 77 -12.56 -9.96 9.44
CA TRP A 77 -11.89 -10.96 10.26
C TRP A 77 -10.39 -11.10 9.97
N THR A 78 -9.98 -10.86 8.72
CA THR A 78 -8.61 -11.06 8.27
C THR A 78 -7.77 -9.78 8.21
N GLY A 79 -8.41 -8.61 8.27
CA GLY A 79 -7.75 -7.31 8.16
C GLY A 79 -7.25 -6.96 6.76
N GLU A 80 -7.64 -7.74 5.75
CA GLU A 80 -7.24 -7.54 4.36
C GLU A 80 -8.30 -8.04 3.37
N TYR A 81 -8.23 -7.55 2.13
CA TYR A 81 -9.03 -8.02 1.02
C TYR A 81 -8.30 -7.80 -0.31
N LYS A 82 -8.73 -8.52 -1.32
CA LYS A 82 -8.23 -8.39 -2.69
C LYS A 82 -9.12 -7.47 -3.51
N PHE A 83 -8.51 -6.68 -4.36
CA PHE A 83 -9.21 -6.10 -5.50
C PHE A 83 -9.31 -7.20 -6.57
N GLU A 84 -10.50 -7.78 -6.74
CA GLU A 84 -10.68 -8.91 -7.65
C GLU A 84 -10.35 -8.52 -9.10
N LEU A 85 -9.93 -9.49 -9.88
CA LEU A 85 -9.38 -9.35 -11.22
C LEU A 85 -8.00 -8.66 -11.25
N THR A 86 -7.37 -8.45 -10.10
CA THR A 86 -6.03 -7.87 -9.96
C THR A 86 -5.13 -8.77 -9.10
N ARG A 87 -3.86 -8.41 -8.96
CA ARG A 87 -2.93 -8.98 -7.98
C ARG A 87 -2.74 -8.09 -6.74
N ILE A 88 -3.61 -7.10 -6.54
CA ILE A 88 -3.48 -6.05 -5.52
C ILE A 88 -4.35 -6.38 -4.32
N TRP A 89 -3.78 -6.25 -3.11
CA TRP A 89 -4.45 -6.44 -1.84
C TRP A 89 -4.38 -5.16 -0.99
N ASP A 90 -5.50 -4.82 -0.37
CA ASP A 90 -5.52 -3.89 0.77
C ASP A 90 -5.36 -4.71 2.04
N SER A 91 -4.17 -4.66 2.64
CA SER A 91 -3.82 -5.30 3.91
C SER A 91 -3.66 -4.25 5.01
N ALA A 92 -4.38 -3.12 4.94
CA ALA A 92 -4.21 -1.98 5.83
C ALA A 92 -4.45 -2.27 7.32
N ARG A 93 -5.05 -3.40 7.67
CA ARG A 93 -5.30 -3.82 9.06
C ARG A 93 -4.60 -5.11 9.44
N ARG A 94 -3.74 -5.63 8.58
CA ARG A 94 -2.96 -6.84 8.82
C ARG A 94 -1.47 -6.55 8.71
N LEU A 95 -0.71 -6.96 9.72
CA LEU A 95 0.73 -7.03 9.67
C LEU A 95 1.18 -8.22 10.51
N GLU A 96 1.69 -9.25 9.84
CA GLU A 96 2.08 -10.52 10.47
C GLU A 96 3.41 -11.00 9.88
N SER A 97 4.15 -11.76 10.67
CA SER A 97 5.35 -12.44 10.17
C SER A 97 4.98 -13.42 9.06
N ASN A 98 5.76 -13.42 7.99
CA ASN A 98 5.59 -14.30 6.82
C ASN A 98 4.20 -14.24 6.17
N MET A 99 3.56 -13.07 6.18
CA MET A 99 2.22 -12.89 5.60
C MET A 99 2.21 -12.73 4.07
N TYR A 100 3.37 -12.51 3.46
CA TYR A 100 3.44 -12.21 2.05
C TYR A 100 2.89 -13.35 1.16
N ARG A 101 2.21 -12.98 0.09
CA ARG A 101 1.68 -13.90 -0.94
C ARG A 101 2.44 -13.74 -2.24
N VAL A 102 3.10 -14.79 -2.68
CA VAL A 102 3.89 -14.82 -3.91
C VAL A 102 3.06 -14.36 -5.12
N GLY A 103 3.63 -13.51 -5.95
CA GLY A 103 3.01 -12.95 -7.14
C GLY A 103 1.97 -11.85 -6.88
N GLN A 104 1.82 -11.38 -5.64
CA GLN A 104 0.86 -10.34 -5.30
C GLN A 104 1.54 -9.02 -4.93
N MET A 105 0.78 -7.93 -4.94
CA MET A 105 1.16 -6.64 -4.36
C MET A 105 0.27 -6.38 -3.15
N GLN A 106 0.82 -6.53 -1.93
CA GLN A 106 0.08 -6.32 -0.68
C GLN A 106 0.41 -4.95 -0.10
N CYS A 107 -0.62 -4.11 0.07
CA CYS A 107 -0.48 -2.75 0.59
C CYS A 107 -0.81 -2.73 2.08
N VAL A 108 0.17 -2.37 2.91
CA VAL A 108 0.04 -2.26 4.37
C VAL A 108 -0.01 -0.80 4.81
N SER A 109 -0.57 -0.54 5.99
CA SER A 109 -0.75 0.80 6.55
C SER A 109 -0.08 0.96 7.91
N PHE A 110 0.45 2.16 8.15
CA PHE A 110 1.13 2.56 9.39
C PHE A 110 0.47 3.74 10.08
N GLY A 111 -0.82 4.01 9.80
CA GLY A 111 -1.61 5.02 10.51
C GLY A 111 -1.68 4.76 12.02
N GLN A 112 -2.20 5.72 12.79
CA GLN A 112 -2.21 5.66 14.26
C GLN A 112 -2.96 4.45 14.84
N ASP A 113 -3.99 3.97 14.15
CA ASP A 113 -4.84 2.85 14.57
C ASP A 113 -4.46 1.50 13.90
N LYS A 114 -3.30 1.46 13.24
CA LYS A 114 -2.83 0.28 12.50
C LYS A 114 -1.92 -0.61 13.34
N PRO A 115 -1.71 -1.87 12.93
CA PRO A 115 -0.88 -2.81 13.69
C PRO A 115 0.49 -2.24 14.07
N LEU A 116 1.22 -1.68 13.11
CA LEU A 116 2.46 -0.93 13.35
C LEU A 116 2.15 0.57 13.28
N ALA A 117 1.83 1.18 14.42
CA ALA A 117 1.34 2.55 14.51
C ALA A 117 2.47 3.58 14.45
N ILE A 118 3.06 3.80 13.27
CA ILE A 118 4.05 4.85 13.04
C ILE A 118 3.42 6.24 13.20
N GLY A 119 2.12 6.36 12.88
CA GLY A 119 1.35 7.59 12.87
C GLY A 119 0.88 7.97 11.46
N ARG A 120 1.72 7.77 10.46
CA ARG A 120 1.45 7.91 9.04
C ARG A 120 2.32 6.91 8.27
N GLY A 121 2.01 6.68 7.01
CA GLY A 121 2.79 5.82 6.13
C GLY A 121 2.01 4.62 5.62
N GLY A 122 2.58 3.97 4.64
CA GLY A 122 2.15 2.70 4.08
C GLY A 122 3.32 2.02 3.39
N ALA A 123 3.12 0.82 2.90
CA ALA A 123 4.10 0.16 2.05
C ALA A 123 3.44 -0.84 1.09
N ILE A 124 4.15 -1.14 0.02
CA ILE A 124 3.83 -2.19 -0.94
C ILE A 124 4.80 -3.35 -0.71
N LEU A 125 4.29 -4.55 -0.50
CA LEU A 125 5.05 -5.79 -0.44
C LEU A 125 4.92 -6.50 -1.79
N LEU A 126 6.03 -6.91 -2.41
CA LEU A 126 6.01 -7.51 -3.75
C LEU A 126 7.26 -8.37 -4.01
N ASP A 127 7.21 -9.19 -5.07
CA ASP A 127 8.32 -10.03 -5.55
C ASP A 127 8.72 -9.75 -7.01
N ASP A 128 7.92 -9.01 -7.76
CA ASP A 128 8.18 -8.63 -9.15
C ASP A 128 9.22 -7.50 -9.21
N GLU A 129 10.44 -7.83 -9.61
CA GLU A 129 11.54 -6.86 -9.68
C GLU A 129 11.27 -5.73 -10.69
N THR A 130 10.61 -6.02 -11.80
CA THR A 130 10.26 -5.00 -12.81
C THR A 130 9.25 -4.00 -12.22
N ALA A 131 8.23 -4.51 -11.53
CA ALA A 131 7.27 -3.67 -10.82
C ALA A 131 7.95 -2.87 -9.69
N TYR A 132 8.86 -3.50 -8.95
CA TYR A 132 9.62 -2.84 -7.89
C TYR A 132 10.36 -1.61 -8.41
N GLN A 133 11.15 -1.75 -9.48
CA GLN A 133 11.90 -0.64 -10.07
C GLN A 133 10.98 0.46 -10.61
N ALA A 134 9.87 0.09 -11.25
CA ALA A 134 8.90 1.06 -11.75
C ALA A 134 8.22 1.84 -10.61
N LEU A 135 7.76 1.14 -9.57
CA LEU A 135 7.08 1.74 -8.41
C LEU A 135 8.00 2.62 -7.57
N LEU A 136 9.28 2.28 -7.43
CA LEU A 136 10.27 3.15 -6.79
C LEU A 136 10.36 4.50 -7.47
N ARG A 137 10.43 4.52 -8.81
CA ARG A 137 10.44 5.76 -9.59
C ARG A 137 9.11 6.50 -9.48
N MET A 138 7.98 5.78 -9.63
CA MET A 138 6.65 6.37 -9.54
C MET A 138 6.39 7.02 -8.17
N ARG A 139 6.86 6.44 -7.08
CA ARG A 139 6.75 7.00 -5.72
C ARG A 139 7.45 8.35 -5.57
N TYR A 140 8.49 8.60 -6.36
CA TYR A 140 9.38 9.75 -6.19
C TYR A 140 9.56 10.55 -7.49
N ASP A 141 8.52 11.20 -7.94
CA ASP A 141 8.51 12.14 -9.07
C ASP A 141 9.06 11.55 -10.39
N GLY A 142 9.02 10.24 -10.55
CA GLY A 142 9.53 9.56 -11.73
C GLY A 142 11.05 9.49 -11.85
N ARG A 143 11.78 9.86 -10.78
CA ARG A 143 13.25 9.94 -10.76
C ARG A 143 13.90 8.56 -10.72
N ASP A 144 15.04 8.48 -11.35
CA ASP A 144 16.00 7.41 -11.12
C ASP A 144 16.87 7.77 -9.91
N LEU A 145 16.69 7.04 -8.80
CA LEU A 145 17.42 7.32 -7.55
C LEU A 145 18.90 6.94 -7.59
N THR A 146 19.34 6.24 -8.65
CA THR A 146 20.76 5.91 -8.87
C THR A 146 21.54 7.09 -9.46
N VAL A 147 20.83 8.07 -10.04
CA VAL A 147 21.43 9.29 -10.62
C VAL A 147 21.30 10.45 -9.63
N SER A 148 22.44 10.95 -9.15
CA SER A 148 22.49 12.08 -8.22
C SER A 148 23.62 13.04 -8.61
N PRO A 149 23.35 14.36 -8.66
CA PRO A 149 22.08 15.02 -8.36
C PRO A 149 21.03 14.81 -9.46
N TRP A 150 19.75 14.89 -9.08
CA TRP A 150 18.63 14.63 -10.00
C TRP A 150 18.58 15.58 -11.20
N VAL A 151 19.17 16.76 -11.10
CA VAL A 151 19.26 17.75 -12.20
C VAL A 151 20.11 17.27 -13.39
N GLU A 152 20.90 16.21 -13.20
CA GLU A 152 21.66 15.56 -14.28
C GLU A 152 20.83 14.53 -15.05
N GLN A 153 19.62 14.23 -14.60
CA GLN A 153 18.71 13.33 -15.30
C GLN A 153 18.02 14.08 -16.43
N THR A 154 18.02 13.50 -17.61
CA THR A 154 17.36 14.05 -18.81
C THR A 154 16.08 13.30 -19.16
N GLU A 155 15.82 12.12 -18.55
CA GLU A 155 14.63 11.31 -18.78
C GLU A 155 13.93 11.01 -17.46
N PHE A 156 12.64 11.31 -17.40
CA PHE A 156 11.76 11.04 -16.27
C PHE A 156 10.56 10.23 -16.73
N ARG A 157 10.11 9.30 -15.89
CA ARG A 157 8.81 8.67 -16.05
C ARG A 157 7.73 9.48 -15.32
N VAL A 158 6.46 9.25 -15.67
CA VAL A 158 5.38 9.83 -14.86
C VAL A 158 5.47 9.29 -13.44
N GLY A 159 5.58 10.20 -12.50
CA GLY A 159 5.72 9.87 -11.06
C GLY A 159 4.89 10.80 -10.18
N TYR A 160 4.89 10.51 -8.89
CA TYR A 160 4.07 11.17 -7.87
C TYR A 160 4.92 11.48 -6.66
N HIS A 161 4.54 12.48 -5.89
CA HIS A 161 5.27 12.89 -4.70
C HIS A 161 4.75 12.14 -3.45
N TYR A 162 4.84 10.78 -3.48
CA TYR A 162 4.28 9.87 -2.47
C TYR A 162 5.36 9.23 -1.59
N ARG A 163 6.52 9.86 -1.51
CA ARG A 163 7.63 9.38 -0.69
C ARG A 163 7.35 9.56 0.80
N PRO A 164 7.81 8.62 1.65
CA PRO A 164 7.79 8.79 3.10
C PRO A 164 8.84 9.81 3.54
N THR A 165 8.76 10.24 4.79
CA THR A 165 9.83 10.99 5.44
C THR A 165 10.86 10.05 6.08
N ILE A 166 12.05 10.58 6.39
CA ILE A 166 13.12 9.84 7.06
C ILE A 166 12.71 9.52 8.50
N GLU A 167 12.02 10.43 9.16
CA GLU A 167 11.52 10.30 10.54
C GLU A 167 10.50 9.17 10.65
N GLU A 168 9.57 9.07 9.69
CA GLU A 168 8.60 7.97 9.62
C GLU A 168 9.30 6.62 9.45
N ALA A 169 10.29 6.53 8.57
CA ALA A 169 11.05 5.31 8.35
C ALA A 169 11.88 4.92 9.58
N GLN A 170 12.52 5.87 10.23
CA GLN A 170 13.29 5.63 11.46
C GLN A 170 12.39 5.15 12.59
N ARG A 171 11.24 5.80 12.79
CA ARG A 171 10.25 5.34 13.77
C ARG A 171 9.72 3.95 13.44
N GLY A 172 9.51 3.65 12.17
CA GLY A 172 9.12 2.32 11.70
C GLY A 172 10.13 1.25 12.06
N LEU A 173 11.43 1.51 11.86
CA LEU A 173 12.52 0.62 12.26
C LEU A 173 12.54 0.36 13.76
N GLU A 174 12.36 1.41 14.58
CA GLU A 174 12.33 1.30 16.04
C GLU A 174 11.17 0.43 16.52
N LEU A 175 9.97 0.70 16.00
CA LEU A 175 8.76 -0.03 16.39
C LEU A 175 8.75 -1.48 15.90
N LEU A 176 9.33 -1.75 14.71
CA LEU A 176 9.31 -3.09 14.13
C LEU A 176 10.21 -4.08 14.89
N LYS A 177 11.26 -3.61 15.56
CA LYS A 177 12.19 -4.46 16.32
C LYS A 177 11.49 -5.30 17.39
N ASP A 178 10.55 -4.68 18.09
CA ASP A 178 9.83 -5.30 19.20
C ASP A 178 8.39 -5.66 18.83
N TYR A 179 8.06 -5.55 17.53
CA TYR A 179 6.71 -5.80 17.05
C TYR A 179 6.39 -7.30 17.09
N ILE A 180 5.32 -7.62 17.80
CA ILE A 180 4.73 -8.97 17.81
C ILE A 180 3.43 -8.91 17.00
N SER A 181 3.28 -9.84 16.05
CA SER A 181 2.06 -9.96 15.24
C SER A 181 0.81 -10.01 16.13
N GLN A 182 -0.14 -9.15 15.86
CA GLN A 182 -1.41 -9.08 16.56
C GLN A 182 -2.53 -9.48 15.62
N PRO A 183 -3.58 -10.15 16.11
CA PRO A 183 -4.75 -10.39 15.29
C PRO A 183 -5.34 -9.06 14.82
N PRO A 184 -5.92 -9.02 13.60
CA PRO A 184 -6.49 -7.80 13.04
C PRO A 184 -7.54 -7.19 13.96
N ARG A 185 -7.46 -5.89 14.21
CA ARG A 185 -8.49 -5.19 14.97
C ARG A 185 -9.80 -5.19 14.18
N GLN A 186 -10.85 -5.70 14.80
CA GLN A 186 -12.19 -5.74 14.23
C GLN A 186 -12.88 -4.40 14.47
N VAL A 187 -12.55 -3.38 13.68
CA VAL A 187 -13.28 -2.12 13.66
C VAL A 187 -14.09 -2.10 12.37
N PRO A 188 -15.42 -2.11 12.43
CA PRO A 188 -16.23 -2.08 11.22
C PRO A 188 -16.02 -0.77 10.46
N TYR A 189 -15.78 -0.88 9.15
CA TYR A 189 -15.90 0.27 8.27
C TYR A 189 -17.38 0.50 7.93
N PRO A 190 -17.79 1.75 7.68
CA PRO A 190 -19.12 2.01 7.16
C PRO A 190 -19.31 1.35 5.79
N ASP A 191 -20.54 1.03 5.44
CA ASP A 191 -20.89 0.54 4.12
C ASP A 191 -20.78 1.68 3.10
N CYS A 192 -19.75 1.63 2.25
CA CYS A 192 -19.48 2.66 1.24
C CYS A 192 -20.58 2.77 0.16
N ARG A 193 -21.50 1.80 0.03
CA ARG A 193 -22.67 1.91 -0.85
C ARG A 193 -23.67 2.96 -0.38
N GLN A 194 -23.63 3.29 0.91
CA GLN A 194 -24.49 4.31 1.52
C GLN A 194 -23.90 5.73 1.42
N ILE A 195 -22.68 5.85 0.91
CA ILE A 195 -21.97 7.13 0.80
C ILE A 195 -22.16 7.67 -0.62
N ARG A 196 -22.66 8.89 -0.71
CA ARG A 196 -22.77 9.62 -1.98
C ARG A 196 -21.47 10.42 -2.20
N ILE A 197 -20.76 10.09 -3.26
CA ILE A 197 -19.63 10.89 -3.73
C ILE A 197 -20.19 11.97 -4.67
N VAL A 198 -19.89 13.22 -4.40
CA VAL A 198 -20.27 14.38 -5.23
C VAL A 198 -19.00 15.04 -5.75
N GLU A 199 -18.99 15.41 -7.03
CA GLU A 199 -17.92 16.17 -7.68
C GLU A 199 -18.11 17.66 -7.49
#